data_6c98d74e83c6cf0db7d1117f794c7d51
#
_entry.id   6c98d74e83c6cf0db7d1117f794c7d51
#
_cell.length_a   1.000
_cell.length_b   1.000
_cell.length_c   1.000
_cell.angle_alpha   90.00
_cell.angle_beta   90.00
_cell.angle_gamma   90.00
#
_symmetry.space_group_name_H-M   'P 1'
#
loop_
_entity.id
_entity.type
_entity.pdbx_description
1 polymer ?
#
loop_
_entity_poly.entity_id
_entity_poly.type
_entity_poly.pdbx_seq_one_letter_code
_entity_poly.pdbx_strand_id
1 'polypeptide(L)'
;MILLRRGDRGPQVEMLQLALLRAGYNIKGRNKGIDGIFGESTYLAVREFQRDNGLTVDGVVGAATWKKILPYITGFLRYRIEPGDTFYKISRRYGTSSQAISVANPNISPNNLPVGAIINVPLGFYNGENTVTYGEISYTWELLSLFVEGIVTRYPFLNVFDIGQSELGRGLYCISFGQGNTEVMYNASHHANEWITTPVVLKYIEKLAKAYAFGGEVGGYSGRRLFELCKFYIVPMVNPDGVDLVNGYFENGSPVYNSALRLSEDYPNISFPDGWKANINGVDLNLNYPAGWEQAREIKFAQGFSSPGPRDFVGPAPLSETESAALAEFTRRNNFKLTLSYHTQGKVIFWKYLDFEPAGSLEIGEKLAAVSGYSLELTPSSSGYAGYKDWFIQEWNRPGYTIECGLGVNPLSVSQFDSIYNDNEPLMSLAAFEATRL
;
A
#
# COMPACT_ATOMS: atom_id res chain seq x y z
N MET A 1 3.23 14.99 -11.72
CA MET A 1 4.68 14.98 -11.38
C MET A 1 5.23 16.39 -11.47
N ILE A 2 5.97 16.82 -10.45
CA ILE A 2 6.54 18.15 -10.31
C ILE A 2 7.91 18.25 -11.00
N LEU A 3 8.37 19.50 -11.22
CA LEU A 3 9.73 19.81 -11.62
C LEU A 3 10.66 19.54 -10.43
N LEU A 4 11.74 18.77 -10.64
CA LEU A 4 12.77 18.55 -9.62
C LEU A 4 14.14 19.04 -10.07
N ARG A 5 14.88 19.61 -9.14
CA ARG A 5 16.23 20.15 -9.35
C ARG A 5 17.09 19.98 -8.10
N ARG A 6 18.37 20.17 -8.25
CA ARG A 6 19.32 20.12 -7.13
C ARG A 6 18.91 21.06 -6.00
N GLY A 7 18.85 20.52 -4.79
CA GLY A 7 18.38 21.18 -3.57
C GLY A 7 17.00 20.75 -3.11
N ASP A 8 16.16 20.21 -4.00
CA ASP A 8 14.83 19.73 -3.66
C ASP A 8 14.89 18.52 -2.74
N ARG A 9 13.82 18.32 -1.97
CA ARG A 9 13.69 17.23 -0.98
C ARG A 9 12.27 16.66 -0.98
N GLY A 10 12.12 15.45 -0.44
CA GLY A 10 10.83 14.84 -0.19
C GLY A 10 10.56 13.58 -1.01
N PRO A 11 9.32 13.07 -0.95
CA PRO A 11 8.94 11.76 -1.52
C PRO A 11 9.08 11.69 -3.05
N GLN A 12 8.91 12.81 -3.76
CA GLN A 12 9.12 12.82 -5.22
C GLN A 12 10.61 12.68 -5.59
N VAL A 13 11.53 13.12 -4.72
CA VAL A 13 12.96 12.87 -4.90
C VAL A 13 13.30 11.42 -4.60
N GLU A 14 12.73 10.81 -3.56
CA GLU A 14 12.87 9.38 -3.31
C GLU A 14 12.39 8.54 -4.50
N MET A 15 11.23 8.88 -5.05
CA MET A 15 10.67 8.22 -6.24
C MET A 15 11.62 8.34 -7.45
N LEU A 16 12.21 9.51 -7.69
CA LEU A 16 13.22 9.71 -8.73
C LEU A 16 14.47 8.85 -8.48
N GLN A 17 14.96 8.84 -7.24
CA GLN A 17 16.13 8.05 -6.86
C GLN A 17 15.89 6.55 -7.05
N LEU A 18 14.72 6.03 -6.66
CA LEU A 18 14.32 4.64 -6.93
C LEU A 18 14.34 4.35 -8.44
N ALA A 19 13.77 5.22 -9.26
CA ALA A 19 13.72 5.05 -10.70
C ALA A 19 15.12 5.02 -11.33
N LEU A 20 16.01 5.91 -10.91
CA LEU A 20 17.40 5.95 -11.36
C LEU A 20 18.16 4.65 -11.01
N LEU A 21 18.02 4.16 -9.77
CA LEU A 21 18.63 2.91 -9.33
C LEU A 21 18.11 1.71 -10.14
N ARG A 22 16.81 1.64 -10.37
CA ARG A 22 16.19 0.59 -11.20
C ARG A 22 16.61 0.66 -12.67
N ALA A 23 16.92 1.86 -13.14
CA ALA A 23 17.47 2.09 -14.48
C ALA A 23 18.98 1.81 -14.58
N GLY A 24 19.65 1.48 -13.47
CA GLY A 24 21.07 1.13 -13.44
C GLY A 24 22.03 2.29 -13.15
N TYR A 25 21.52 3.45 -12.78
CA TYR A 25 22.35 4.61 -12.41
C TYR A 25 22.71 4.58 -10.92
N ASN A 26 23.98 4.76 -10.61
CA ASN A 26 24.48 4.67 -9.26
C ASN A 26 24.27 6.00 -8.51
N ILE A 27 23.55 5.95 -7.41
CA ILE A 27 23.36 7.07 -6.49
C ILE A 27 24.04 6.70 -5.17
N LYS A 28 24.99 7.54 -4.73
CA LYS A 28 25.65 7.38 -3.44
C LYS A 28 24.84 8.09 -2.36
N GLY A 29 24.65 7.46 -1.21
CA GLY A 29 23.92 8.06 -0.09
C GLY A 29 23.47 7.04 0.94
N ARG A 30 22.70 7.50 1.92
CA ARG A 30 22.01 6.63 2.90
C ARG A 30 20.92 5.83 2.19
N ASN A 31 20.47 4.75 2.82
CA ASN A 31 19.38 3.92 2.31
C ASN A 31 19.58 3.51 0.83
N LYS A 32 20.72 2.93 0.52
CA LYS A 32 21.09 2.51 -0.85
C LYS A 32 21.04 3.66 -1.89
N GLY A 33 21.10 4.92 -1.43
CA GLY A 33 20.99 6.12 -2.27
C GLY A 33 19.59 6.70 -2.40
N ILE A 34 18.60 6.16 -1.71
CA ILE A 34 17.24 6.72 -1.62
C ILE A 34 17.13 7.44 -0.27
N ASP A 35 17.41 8.73 -0.27
CA ASP A 35 17.42 9.57 0.93
C ASP A 35 16.50 10.80 0.84
N GLY A 36 15.77 10.93 -0.26
CA GLY A 36 14.87 12.03 -0.51
C GLY A 36 15.56 13.39 -0.68
N ILE A 37 16.87 13.40 -0.93
CA ILE A 37 17.63 14.64 -1.11
C ILE A 37 18.20 14.71 -2.54
N PHE A 38 17.76 15.68 -3.32
CA PHE A 38 18.35 15.92 -4.65
C PHE A 38 19.73 16.58 -4.49
N GLY A 39 20.69 15.79 -4.00
CA GLY A 39 22.09 16.19 -3.82
C GLY A 39 22.91 16.05 -5.09
N GLU A 40 24.25 16.18 -4.96
CA GLU A 40 25.19 16.07 -6.08
C GLU A 40 25.12 14.69 -6.76
N SER A 41 25.00 13.62 -6.00
CA SER A 41 24.95 12.26 -6.53
C SER A 41 23.72 12.03 -7.41
N THR A 42 22.54 12.47 -6.93
CA THR A 42 21.30 12.44 -7.72
C THR A 42 21.39 13.30 -8.97
N TYR A 43 21.95 14.52 -8.85
CA TYR A 43 22.16 15.43 -9.98
C TYR A 43 23.03 14.81 -11.08
N LEU A 44 24.13 14.17 -10.70
CA LEU A 44 25.04 13.51 -11.67
C LEU A 44 24.35 12.32 -12.35
N ALA A 45 23.61 11.50 -11.58
CA ALA A 45 22.83 10.38 -12.12
C ALA A 45 21.73 10.84 -13.09
N VAL A 46 21.02 11.95 -12.79
CA VAL A 46 20.05 12.56 -13.71
C VAL A 46 20.70 13.00 -15.01
N ARG A 47 21.84 13.67 -14.94
CA ARG A 47 22.56 14.11 -16.16
C ARG A 47 23.06 12.93 -17.01
N GLU A 48 23.52 11.87 -16.37
CA GLU A 48 23.91 10.64 -17.06
C GLU A 48 22.70 10.00 -17.75
N PHE A 49 21.59 9.84 -17.01
CA PHE A 49 20.31 9.35 -17.55
C PHE A 49 19.84 10.20 -18.75
N GLN A 50 19.89 11.52 -18.64
CA GLN A 50 19.49 12.43 -19.72
C GLN A 50 20.35 12.23 -20.97
N ARG A 51 21.67 12.12 -20.80
CA ARG A 51 22.62 11.88 -21.91
C ARG A 51 22.30 10.58 -22.64
N ASP A 52 22.12 9.49 -21.89
CA ASP A 52 21.91 8.15 -22.45
C ASP A 52 20.55 8.01 -23.13
N ASN A 53 19.59 8.87 -22.76
CA ASN A 53 18.24 8.89 -23.34
C ASN A 53 18.02 10.00 -24.38
N GLY A 54 19.08 10.71 -24.79
CA GLY A 54 19.00 11.77 -25.82
C GLY A 54 18.19 13.00 -25.40
N LEU A 55 18.20 13.31 -24.09
CA LEU A 55 17.53 14.48 -23.53
C LEU A 55 18.51 15.66 -23.36
N THR A 56 18.00 16.87 -23.11
CA THR A 56 18.81 17.99 -22.67
C THR A 56 19.49 17.66 -21.34
N VAL A 57 20.83 17.78 -21.30
CA VAL A 57 21.65 17.39 -20.14
C VAL A 57 21.82 18.55 -19.19
N ASP A 58 20.72 18.97 -18.54
CA ASP A 58 20.68 20.11 -17.62
C ASP A 58 20.62 19.71 -16.14
N GLY A 59 20.37 18.44 -15.85
CA GLY A 59 20.22 17.95 -14.51
C GLY A 59 18.88 18.32 -13.83
N VAL A 60 17.91 18.81 -14.64
CA VAL A 60 16.55 19.17 -14.17
C VAL A 60 15.56 18.10 -14.63
N VAL A 61 14.75 17.59 -13.71
CA VAL A 61 13.76 16.55 -14.01
C VAL A 61 12.42 17.19 -14.33
N GLY A 62 12.27 17.58 -15.60
CA GLY A 62 11.01 18.08 -16.17
C GLY A 62 10.21 16.95 -16.84
N ALA A 63 9.13 17.35 -17.54
CA ALA A 63 8.20 16.42 -18.18
C ALA A 63 8.88 15.40 -19.13
N ALA A 64 9.90 15.82 -19.89
CA ALA A 64 10.63 14.96 -20.82
C ALA A 64 11.44 13.89 -20.06
N THR A 65 12.10 14.26 -18.97
CA THR A 65 12.87 13.34 -18.13
C THR A 65 11.94 12.37 -17.41
N TRP A 66 10.84 12.87 -16.81
CA TRP A 66 9.82 12.03 -16.18
C TRP A 66 9.23 11.01 -17.15
N LYS A 67 8.86 11.43 -18.36
CA LYS A 67 8.32 10.51 -19.38
C LYS A 67 9.26 9.34 -19.69
N LYS A 68 10.56 9.55 -19.65
CA LYS A 68 11.58 8.52 -19.94
C LYS A 68 11.89 7.63 -18.74
N ILE A 69 11.82 8.17 -17.52
CA ILE A 69 12.21 7.42 -16.31
C ILE A 69 11.03 6.69 -15.67
N LEU A 70 9.80 7.14 -15.91
CA LEU A 70 8.57 6.58 -15.33
C LEU A 70 8.42 5.05 -15.50
N PRO A 71 8.82 4.44 -16.64
CA PRO A 71 8.79 2.98 -16.78
C PRO A 71 9.56 2.22 -15.70
N TYR A 72 10.57 2.82 -15.09
CA TYR A 72 11.33 2.20 -14.00
C TYR A 72 10.62 2.29 -12.63
N ILE A 73 9.57 3.11 -12.53
CA ILE A 73 8.66 3.14 -11.38
C ILE A 73 7.54 2.15 -11.58
N THR A 74 6.82 2.26 -12.71
CA THR A 74 5.68 1.40 -13.03
C THR A 74 6.08 -0.03 -13.40
N GLY A 75 7.37 -0.26 -13.72
CA GLY A 75 7.90 -1.59 -14.04
C GLY A 75 7.52 -2.12 -15.42
N PHE A 76 7.00 -1.30 -16.31
CA PHE A 76 6.71 -1.68 -17.69
C PHE A 76 6.89 -0.51 -18.65
N LEU A 77 7.05 -0.83 -19.94
CA LEU A 77 6.97 0.13 -21.03
C LEU A 77 5.98 -0.32 -22.10
N ARG A 78 5.44 0.61 -22.85
CA ARG A 78 4.64 0.33 -24.06
C ARG A 78 5.56 0.25 -25.27
N TYR A 79 5.56 -0.91 -25.92
CA TYR A 79 6.43 -1.19 -27.06
C TYR A 79 5.61 -1.42 -28.32
N ARG A 80 5.99 -0.78 -29.43
CA ARG A 80 5.40 -1.02 -30.75
C ARG A 80 6.17 -2.14 -31.45
N ILE A 81 5.48 -3.22 -31.81
CA ILE A 81 6.06 -4.38 -32.49
C ILE A 81 6.62 -3.97 -33.85
N GLU A 82 7.88 -4.32 -34.11
CA GLU A 82 8.60 -4.08 -35.36
C GLU A 82 8.67 -5.37 -36.19
N PRO A 83 8.89 -5.26 -37.55
CA PRO A 83 9.10 -6.44 -38.38
C PRO A 83 10.26 -7.30 -37.87
N GLY A 84 10.03 -8.61 -37.72
CA GLY A 84 11.01 -9.58 -37.25
C GLY A 84 11.19 -9.65 -35.74
N ASP A 85 10.36 -8.97 -34.97
CA ASP A 85 10.30 -9.11 -33.52
C ASP A 85 9.74 -10.49 -33.12
N THR A 86 10.21 -10.94 -31.95
CA THR A 86 9.66 -12.06 -31.20
C THR A 86 9.66 -11.69 -29.72
N PHE A 87 8.79 -12.30 -28.91
CA PHE A 87 8.85 -12.10 -27.44
C PHE A 87 10.23 -12.41 -26.87
N TYR A 88 10.95 -13.36 -27.46
CA TYR A 88 12.31 -13.69 -27.05
C TYR A 88 13.27 -12.51 -27.31
N LYS A 89 13.29 -11.91 -28.52
CA LYS A 89 14.15 -10.77 -28.82
C LYS A 89 13.83 -9.56 -27.97
N ILE A 90 12.53 -9.26 -27.79
CA ILE A 90 12.05 -8.15 -26.97
C ILE A 90 12.46 -8.39 -25.50
N SER A 91 12.25 -9.60 -24.97
CA SER A 91 12.60 -9.90 -23.58
C SER A 91 14.10 -9.75 -23.29
N ARG A 92 14.96 -10.15 -24.23
CA ARG A 92 16.41 -9.95 -24.10
C ARG A 92 16.82 -8.48 -24.09
N ARG A 93 16.12 -7.65 -24.87
CA ARG A 93 16.38 -6.19 -24.93
C ARG A 93 16.03 -5.48 -23.63
N TYR A 94 15.00 -5.93 -22.94
CA TYR A 94 14.45 -5.25 -21.76
C TYR A 94 14.67 -6.01 -20.43
N GLY A 95 15.55 -7.00 -20.42
CA GLY A 95 15.93 -7.72 -19.19
C GLY A 95 14.81 -8.52 -18.54
N THR A 96 13.80 -8.95 -19.33
CA THR A 96 12.63 -9.68 -18.84
C THR A 96 12.56 -11.09 -19.47
N SER A 97 11.42 -11.78 -19.35
CA SER A 97 11.19 -13.08 -19.98
C SER A 97 10.06 -13.03 -21.01
N SER A 98 10.14 -13.93 -22.03
CA SER A 98 9.04 -14.08 -23.00
C SER A 98 7.70 -14.42 -22.31
N GLN A 99 7.76 -15.20 -21.23
CA GLN A 99 6.58 -15.57 -20.44
C GLN A 99 5.98 -14.34 -19.73
N ALA A 100 6.82 -13.44 -19.17
CA ALA A 100 6.33 -12.22 -18.56
C ALA A 100 5.62 -11.31 -19.57
N ILE A 101 6.19 -11.17 -20.79
CA ILE A 101 5.54 -10.45 -21.88
C ILE A 101 4.20 -11.10 -22.26
N SER A 102 4.15 -12.43 -22.35
CA SER A 102 2.92 -13.17 -22.66
C SER A 102 1.84 -12.97 -21.59
N VAL A 103 2.19 -13.03 -20.30
CA VAL A 103 1.27 -12.78 -19.18
C VAL A 103 0.71 -11.35 -19.24
N ALA A 104 1.55 -10.35 -19.51
CA ALA A 104 1.14 -8.95 -19.59
C ALA A 104 0.30 -8.63 -20.85
N ASN A 105 0.24 -9.56 -21.83
CA ASN A 105 -0.47 -9.36 -23.10
C ASN A 105 -1.26 -10.64 -23.48
N PRO A 106 -2.29 -11.02 -22.71
CA PRO A 106 -2.99 -12.30 -22.90
C PRO A 106 -3.70 -12.43 -24.27
N ASN A 107 -3.96 -11.31 -24.93
CA ASN A 107 -4.65 -11.27 -26.23
C ASN A 107 -3.68 -11.29 -27.43
N ILE A 108 -2.36 -11.37 -27.19
CA ILE A 108 -1.34 -11.40 -28.25
C ILE A 108 -0.71 -12.80 -28.32
N SER A 109 -0.85 -13.45 -29.47
CA SER A 109 -0.20 -14.75 -29.69
C SER A 109 1.32 -14.59 -29.82
N PRO A 110 2.14 -15.30 -29.03
CA PRO A 110 3.59 -15.24 -29.13
C PRO A 110 4.14 -15.77 -30.47
N ASN A 111 3.37 -16.59 -31.17
CA ASN A 111 3.72 -17.19 -32.46
C ASN A 111 3.35 -16.31 -33.67
N ASN A 112 2.56 -15.26 -33.47
CA ASN A 112 2.13 -14.37 -34.54
C ASN A 112 1.96 -12.94 -34.00
N LEU A 113 3.07 -12.22 -33.95
CA LEU A 113 3.10 -10.84 -33.44
C LEU A 113 2.62 -9.88 -34.53
N PRO A 114 1.50 -9.15 -34.31
CA PRO A 114 1.02 -8.18 -35.29
C PRO A 114 1.93 -6.95 -35.33
N VAL A 115 2.64 -6.76 -36.44
CA VAL A 115 3.51 -5.59 -36.65
C VAL A 115 2.71 -4.30 -36.49
N GLY A 116 3.28 -3.35 -35.74
CA GLY A 116 2.65 -2.07 -35.43
C GLY A 116 1.74 -2.06 -34.21
N ALA A 117 1.33 -3.22 -33.67
CA ALA A 117 0.59 -3.28 -32.43
C ALA A 117 1.45 -2.83 -31.23
N ILE A 118 0.78 -2.27 -30.22
CA ILE A 118 1.44 -1.85 -28.98
C ILE A 118 1.21 -2.93 -27.93
N ILE A 119 2.28 -3.38 -27.30
CA ILE A 119 2.28 -4.35 -26.20
C ILE A 119 2.88 -3.75 -24.94
N ASN A 120 2.53 -4.29 -23.80
CA ASN A 120 3.14 -3.99 -22.50
C ASN A 120 4.36 -4.91 -22.31
N VAL A 121 5.51 -4.34 -22.07
CA VAL A 121 6.75 -5.09 -21.81
C VAL A 121 7.16 -4.86 -20.36
N PRO A 122 6.97 -5.86 -19.47
CA PRO A 122 7.52 -5.81 -18.12
C PRO A 122 9.04 -5.60 -18.16
N LEU A 123 9.55 -4.68 -17.34
CA LEU A 123 10.99 -4.42 -17.25
C LEU A 123 11.64 -5.32 -16.20
N GLY A 124 12.83 -5.84 -16.50
CA GLY A 124 13.77 -6.30 -15.49
C GLY A 124 14.52 -5.10 -14.92
N PHE A 125 14.59 -4.98 -13.59
CA PHE A 125 15.33 -3.91 -12.95
C PHE A 125 16.81 -4.25 -12.78
N TYR A 126 17.66 -3.26 -12.92
CA TYR A 126 19.13 -3.44 -12.85
C TYR A 126 19.60 -3.88 -11.45
N ASN A 127 18.89 -3.50 -10.40
CA ASN A 127 19.16 -3.91 -9.03
C ASN A 127 18.74 -5.37 -8.70
N GLY A 128 18.24 -6.11 -9.69
CA GLY A 128 17.81 -7.51 -9.54
C GLY A 128 16.44 -7.70 -8.92
N GLU A 129 15.73 -6.63 -8.59
CA GLU A 129 14.34 -6.71 -8.11
C GLU A 129 13.41 -7.18 -9.24
N ASN A 130 12.44 -8.01 -8.86
CA ASN A 130 11.46 -8.57 -9.79
C ASN A 130 10.02 -8.15 -9.47
N THR A 131 9.84 -7.23 -8.52
CA THR A 131 8.56 -6.66 -8.11
C THR A 131 8.50 -5.17 -8.39
N VAL A 132 7.30 -4.67 -8.71
CA VAL A 132 7.04 -3.23 -8.86
C VAL A 132 7.05 -2.57 -7.48
N THR A 133 6.41 -3.22 -6.51
CA THR A 133 6.38 -2.75 -5.12
C THR A 133 7.78 -2.69 -4.52
N TYR A 134 8.13 -1.54 -3.97
CA TYR A 134 9.34 -1.31 -3.21
C TYR A 134 8.98 -0.76 -1.84
N GLY A 135 9.43 -1.40 -0.76
CA GLY A 135 8.94 -1.10 0.58
C GLY A 135 9.80 -0.15 1.39
N GLU A 136 11.07 0.06 0.99
CA GLU A 136 12.02 0.92 1.71
C GLU A 136 11.99 2.37 1.18
N ILE A 137 10.80 2.94 0.99
CA ILE A 137 10.56 4.28 0.47
C ILE A 137 9.31 4.87 1.12
N SER A 138 9.25 6.20 1.26
CA SER A 138 8.06 6.88 1.74
C SER A 138 6.90 6.74 0.75
N TYR A 139 5.77 6.24 1.22
CA TYR A 139 4.60 6.07 0.36
C TYR A 139 3.77 7.35 0.31
N THR A 140 3.39 7.73 -0.91
CA THR A 140 2.36 8.73 -1.18
C THR A 140 1.26 8.09 -2.01
N TRP A 141 0.09 8.72 -2.08
CA TRP A 141 -0.97 8.26 -2.97
C TRP A 141 -0.52 8.26 -4.45
N GLU A 142 0.31 9.23 -4.86
CA GLU A 142 0.88 9.27 -6.22
C GLU A 142 1.75 8.03 -6.49
N LEU A 143 2.65 7.67 -5.57
CA LEU A 143 3.50 6.49 -5.71
C LEU A 143 2.68 5.20 -5.71
N LEU A 144 1.69 5.08 -4.79
CA LEU A 144 0.77 3.95 -4.76
C LEU A 144 0.06 3.78 -6.10
N SER A 145 -0.46 4.87 -6.69
CA SER A 145 -1.15 4.85 -8.00
C SER A 145 -0.25 4.31 -9.11
N LEU A 146 1.01 4.73 -9.16
CA LEU A 146 1.99 4.26 -10.14
C LEU A 146 2.33 2.77 -9.95
N PHE A 147 2.46 2.32 -8.71
CA PHE A 147 2.71 0.90 -8.44
C PHE A 147 1.49 0.04 -8.78
N VAL A 148 0.29 0.50 -8.45
CA VAL A 148 -0.96 -0.19 -8.83
C VAL A 148 -1.08 -0.31 -10.35
N GLU A 149 -0.84 0.79 -11.11
CA GLU A 149 -0.81 0.76 -12.58
C GLU A 149 0.19 -0.30 -13.09
N GLY A 150 1.39 -0.32 -12.51
CA GLY A 150 2.44 -1.25 -12.88
C GLY A 150 2.07 -2.72 -12.62
N ILE A 151 1.53 -3.00 -11.43
CA ILE A 151 1.14 -4.35 -11.01
C ILE A 151 0.03 -4.89 -11.91
N VAL A 152 -1.04 -4.12 -12.15
CA VAL A 152 -2.16 -4.60 -12.99
C VAL A 152 -1.79 -4.69 -14.47
N THR A 153 -0.85 -3.88 -14.94
CA THR A 153 -0.34 -4.00 -16.30
C THR A 153 0.51 -5.26 -16.48
N ARG A 154 1.28 -5.64 -15.47
CA ARG A 154 2.07 -6.88 -15.46
C ARG A 154 1.19 -8.13 -15.29
N TYR A 155 0.08 -8.01 -14.55
CA TYR A 155 -0.83 -9.09 -14.18
C TYR A 155 -2.29 -8.72 -14.48
N PRO A 156 -2.70 -8.70 -15.76
CA PRO A 156 -4.00 -8.19 -16.19
C PRO A 156 -5.22 -9.04 -15.78
N PHE A 157 -5.02 -10.12 -15.04
CA PHE A 157 -6.07 -10.88 -14.37
C PHE A 157 -6.42 -10.32 -12.97
N LEU A 158 -5.69 -9.32 -12.47
CA LEU A 158 -6.09 -8.52 -11.32
C LEU A 158 -7.13 -7.49 -11.74
N ASN A 159 -8.14 -7.24 -10.88
CA ASN A 159 -9.04 -6.12 -11.06
C ASN A 159 -8.67 -5.02 -10.08
N VAL A 160 -8.73 -3.77 -10.54
CA VAL A 160 -8.58 -2.58 -9.70
C VAL A 160 -9.77 -1.68 -9.92
N PHE A 161 -10.31 -1.18 -8.83
CA PHE A 161 -11.43 -0.23 -8.83
C PHE A 161 -11.36 0.63 -7.56
N ASP A 162 -12.03 1.78 -7.58
CA ASP A 162 -12.19 2.63 -6.42
C ASP A 162 -13.42 2.18 -5.61
N ILE A 163 -13.27 2.05 -4.29
CA ILE A 163 -14.38 1.80 -3.37
C ILE A 163 -15.04 3.09 -2.89
N GLY A 164 -14.43 4.23 -3.12
CA GLY A 164 -14.82 5.57 -2.77
C GLY A 164 -13.70 6.56 -2.95
N GLN A 165 -13.81 7.71 -2.35
CA GLN A 165 -12.82 8.77 -2.41
C GLN A 165 -12.49 9.29 -1.00
N SER A 166 -11.30 9.84 -0.81
CA SER A 166 -10.90 10.57 0.38
C SER A 166 -11.50 11.97 0.40
N GLU A 167 -11.31 12.68 1.50
CA GLU A 167 -11.77 14.07 1.66
C GLU A 167 -11.23 15.03 0.57
N LEU A 168 -10.02 14.80 0.06
CA LEU A 168 -9.44 15.56 -1.05
C LEU A 168 -9.72 14.95 -2.43
N GLY A 169 -10.63 13.97 -2.51
CA GLY A 169 -11.09 13.38 -3.78
C GLY A 169 -10.13 12.35 -4.39
N ARG A 170 -9.22 11.78 -3.60
CA ARG A 170 -8.34 10.70 -4.05
C ARG A 170 -9.07 9.37 -4.02
N GLY A 171 -8.95 8.58 -5.09
CA GLY A 171 -9.52 7.24 -5.16
C GLY A 171 -8.98 6.31 -4.08
N LEU A 172 -9.86 5.59 -3.40
CA LEU A 172 -9.52 4.52 -2.46
C LEU A 172 -9.45 3.21 -3.24
N TYR A 173 -8.25 2.83 -3.68
CA TYR A 173 -8.06 1.64 -4.51
C TYR A 173 -8.39 0.36 -3.78
N CYS A 174 -9.12 -0.53 -4.46
CA CYS A 174 -9.21 -1.94 -4.11
C CYS A 174 -8.63 -2.80 -5.23
N ILE A 175 -7.72 -3.70 -4.89
CA ILE A 175 -7.15 -4.68 -5.81
C ILE A 175 -7.77 -6.03 -5.48
N SER A 176 -8.40 -6.69 -6.46
CA SER A 176 -8.95 -8.02 -6.26
C SER A 176 -8.23 -9.10 -7.05
N PHE A 177 -8.10 -10.29 -6.43
CA PHE A 177 -7.42 -11.46 -6.95
C PHE A 177 -8.16 -12.72 -6.56
N GLY A 178 -8.32 -13.65 -7.50
CA GLY A 178 -8.92 -14.95 -7.26
C GLY A 178 -10.35 -15.07 -7.78
N GLN A 179 -10.81 -16.32 -7.90
CA GLN A 179 -12.12 -16.70 -8.41
C GLN A 179 -12.92 -17.60 -7.43
N GLY A 180 -12.32 -17.87 -6.27
CA GLY A 180 -12.94 -18.70 -5.24
C GLY A 180 -14.18 -18.04 -4.61
N ASN A 181 -14.96 -18.84 -3.91
CA ASN A 181 -16.18 -18.40 -3.23
C ASN A 181 -15.91 -17.82 -1.83
N THR A 182 -14.69 -17.97 -1.30
CA THR A 182 -14.31 -17.45 0.01
C THR A 182 -13.73 -16.05 -0.15
N GLU A 183 -14.52 -15.04 0.19
CA GLU A 183 -14.09 -13.65 0.12
C GLU A 183 -13.36 -13.25 1.41
N VAL A 184 -12.16 -12.67 1.26
CA VAL A 184 -11.39 -12.10 2.35
C VAL A 184 -10.98 -10.67 2.02
N MET A 185 -10.95 -9.78 3.03
CA MET A 185 -10.57 -8.40 2.82
C MET A 185 -9.45 -7.99 3.76
N TYR A 186 -8.38 -7.44 3.19
CA TYR A 186 -7.25 -6.88 3.92
C TYR A 186 -7.15 -5.38 3.63
N ASN A 187 -7.05 -4.59 4.68
CA ASN A 187 -6.91 -3.15 4.55
C ASN A 187 -5.69 -2.66 5.35
N ALA A 188 -5.18 -1.49 4.98
CA ALA A 188 -4.01 -0.90 5.61
C ALA A 188 -4.10 0.62 5.64
N SER A 189 -3.28 1.23 6.49
CA SER A 189 -3.14 2.69 6.60
C SER A 189 -4.46 3.42 6.87
N HIS A 190 -5.24 2.94 7.86
CA HIS A 190 -6.28 3.76 8.47
C HIS A 190 -5.65 4.99 9.16
N HIS A 191 -4.54 4.76 9.87
CA HIS A 191 -3.77 5.82 10.46
C HIS A 191 -2.68 6.31 9.52
N ALA A 192 -2.56 7.62 9.40
CA ALA A 192 -1.67 8.27 8.46
C ALA A 192 -0.18 7.96 8.69
N ASN A 193 0.26 7.93 9.93
CA ASN A 193 1.65 7.65 10.30
C ASN A 193 1.99 6.15 10.39
N GLU A 194 1.05 5.28 10.01
CA GLU A 194 1.23 3.83 9.93
C GLU A 194 1.34 3.36 8.45
N TRP A 195 1.74 4.26 7.57
CA TRP A 195 1.78 4.07 6.12
C TRP A 195 2.69 2.91 5.64
N ILE A 196 3.64 2.44 6.47
CA ILE A 196 4.47 1.27 6.15
C ILE A 196 3.63 0.00 5.92
N THR A 197 2.39 -0.04 6.41
CA THR A 197 1.45 -1.13 6.18
C THR A 197 0.95 -1.20 4.75
N THR A 198 0.90 -0.07 4.02
CA THR A 198 0.55 -0.02 2.59
C THR A 198 1.45 -0.90 1.72
N PRO A 199 2.79 -0.74 1.72
CA PRO A 199 3.67 -1.62 0.93
C PRO A 199 3.62 -3.08 1.36
N VAL A 200 3.30 -3.39 2.61
CA VAL A 200 3.18 -4.78 3.10
C VAL A 200 2.06 -5.51 2.34
N VAL A 201 0.86 -4.98 2.34
CA VAL A 201 -0.27 -5.61 1.65
C VAL A 201 -0.17 -5.52 0.13
N LEU A 202 0.46 -4.44 -0.40
CA LEU A 202 0.69 -4.28 -1.83
C LEU A 202 1.71 -5.29 -2.37
N LYS A 203 2.81 -5.53 -1.66
CA LYS A 203 3.81 -6.55 -2.03
C LYS A 203 3.20 -7.95 -1.97
N TYR A 204 2.32 -8.20 -1.00
CA TYR A 204 1.65 -9.48 -0.88
C TYR A 204 0.78 -9.80 -2.10
N ILE A 205 -0.08 -8.88 -2.54
CA ILE A 205 -0.94 -9.12 -3.71
C ILE A 205 -0.11 -9.25 -5.00
N GLU A 206 0.99 -8.51 -5.15
CA GLU A 206 1.89 -8.65 -6.28
C GLU A 206 2.58 -10.02 -6.29
N LYS A 207 3.02 -10.53 -5.12
CA LYS A 207 3.60 -11.87 -5.01
C LYS A 207 2.58 -12.98 -5.28
N LEU A 208 1.34 -12.83 -4.82
CA LEU A 208 0.24 -13.74 -5.17
C LEU A 208 0.02 -13.79 -6.69
N ALA A 209 -0.07 -12.64 -7.33
CA ALA A 209 -0.24 -12.55 -8.78
C ALA A 209 0.93 -13.20 -9.53
N LYS A 210 2.16 -12.96 -9.07
CA LYS A 210 3.37 -13.59 -9.63
C LYS A 210 3.34 -15.12 -9.45
N ALA A 211 3.01 -15.60 -8.24
CA ALA A 211 2.95 -17.04 -7.95
C ALA A 211 1.86 -17.73 -8.79
N TYR A 212 0.73 -17.09 -9.01
CA TYR A 212 -0.31 -17.59 -9.92
C TYR A 212 0.18 -17.66 -11.38
N ALA A 213 0.79 -16.58 -11.88
CA ALA A 213 1.19 -16.45 -13.29
C ALA A 213 2.33 -17.41 -13.69
N PHE A 214 3.29 -17.64 -12.78
CA PHE A 214 4.52 -18.37 -13.10
C PHE A 214 4.67 -19.70 -12.36
N GLY A 215 3.73 -20.03 -11.53
CA GLY A 215 3.84 -21.13 -10.55
C GLY A 215 4.70 -20.70 -9.36
N GLY A 216 4.32 -21.10 -8.17
CA GLY A 216 5.05 -20.80 -6.94
C GLY A 216 4.13 -20.72 -5.74
N GLU A 217 4.73 -20.37 -4.61
CA GLU A 217 4.07 -20.30 -3.32
C GLU A 217 4.25 -18.90 -2.72
N VAL A 218 3.28 -18.50 -1.88
CA VAL A 218 3.33 -17.32 -1.04
C VAL A 218 2.92 -17.73 0.37
N GLY A 219 3.79 -17.50 1.35
CA GLY A 219 3.55 -17.91 2.72
C GLY A 219 3.30 -19.41 2.89
N GLY A 220 3.90 -20.28 2.04
CA GLY A 220 3.73 -21.73 2.07
C GLY A 220 2.48 -22.24 1.32
N TYR A 221 1.75 -21.37 0.61
CA TYR A 221 0.56 -21.77 -0.14
C TYR A 221 0.74 -21.51 -1.64
N SER A 222 0.33 -22.48 -2.47
CA SER A 222 0.35 -22.32 -3.93
C SER A 222 -0.52 -21.14 -4.36
N GLY A 223 0.05 -20.22 -5.17
CA GLY A 223 -0.68 -19.09 -5.70
C GLY A 223 -1.90 -19.50 -6.54
N ARG A 224 -1.82 -20.63 -7.28
CA ARG A 224 -2.95 -21.19 -8.02
C ARG A 224 -4.06 -21.68 -7.09
N ARG A 225 -3.70 -22.39 -6.03
CA ARG A 225 -4.69 -22.90 -5.07
C ARG A 225 -5.41 -21.77 -4.35
N LEU A 226 -4.69 -20.73 -3.92
CA LEU A 226 -5.31 -19.55 -3.32
C LEU A 226 -6.23 -18.83 -4.31
N PHE A 227 -5.86 -18.72 -5.60
CA PHE A 227 -6.70 -18.14 -6.64
C PHE A 227 -8.02 -18.91 -6.83
N GLU A 228 -7.96 -20.25 -6.77
CA GLU A 228 -9.13 -21.12 -6.96
C GLU A 228 -10.07 -21.16 -5.74
N LEU A 229 -9.53 -21.05 -4.54
CA LEU A 229 -10.29 -21.18 -3.29
C LEU A 229 -10.83 -19.85 -2.77
N CYS A 230 -10.06 -18.79 -2.92
CA CYS A 230 -10.31 -17.48 -2.30
C CYS A 230 -10.54 -16.39 -3.34
N LYS A 231 -11.19 -15.33 -2.90
CA LYS A 231 -11.24 -14.06 -3.58
C LYS A 231 -10.77 -12.98 -2.63
N PHE A 232 -9.57 -12.49 -2.88
CA PHE A 232 -8.96 -11.43 -2.09
C PHE A 232 -9.46 -10.07 -2.56
N TYR A 233 -9.68 -9.19 -1.60
CA TYR A 233 -9.89 -7.77 -1.80
C TYR A 233 -8.90 -7.03 -0.90
N ILE A 234 -8.00 -6.26 -1.50
CA ILE A 234 -6.96 -5.53 -0.77
C ILE A 234 -7.14 -4.04 -0.98
N VAL A 235 -7.35 -3.31 0.13
CA VAL A 235 -7.41 -1.86 0.18
C VAL A 235 -6.11 -1.35 0.81
N PRO A 236 -5.09 -1.01 0.00
CA PRO A 236 -3.73 -0.80 0.52
C PRO A 236 -3.56 0.51 1.29
N MET A 237 -4.44 1.49 1.11
CA MET A 237 -4.34 2.79 1.77
C MET A 237 -5.74 3.37 1.97
N VAL A 238 -6.25 3.30 3.21
CA VAL A 238 -7.58 3.81 3.58
C VAL A 238 -7.56 5.32 3.75
N ASN A 239 -6.44 5.89 4.22
CA ASN A 239 -6.26 7.31 4.54
C ASN A 239 -5.18 7.99 3.67
N PRO A 240 -5.43 8.17 2.35
CA PRO A 240 -4.40 8.69 1.46
C PRO A 240 -4.01 10.14 1.74
N ASP A 241 -4.94 10.98 2.19
CA ASP A 241 -4.67 12.39 2.45
C ASP A 241 -3.80 12.58 3.70
N GLY A 242 -4.11 11.83 4.77
CA GLY A 242 -3.29 11.84 5.97
C GLY A 242 -1.90 11.26 5.73
N VAL A 243 -1.79 10.16 4.97
CA VAL A 243 -0.50 9.56 4.58
C VAL A 243 0.35 10.55 3.81
N ASP A 244 -0.23 11.29 2.87
CA ASP A 244 0.49 12.31 2.10
C ASP A 244 0.93 13.50 2.97
N LEU A 245 0.15 13.85 3.99
CA LEU A 245 0.54 14.88 4.98
C LEU A 245 1.78 14.44 5.75
N VAL A 246 1.76 13.24 6.32
CA VAL A 246 2.87 12.70 7.13
C VAL A 246 4.14 12.55 6.30
N ASN A 247 4.03 12.10 5.06
CA ASN A 247 5.19 11.86 4.19
C ASN A 247 5.66 13.10 3.40
N GLY A 248 5.12 14.28 3.71
CA GLY A 248 5.61 15.54 3.16
C GLY A 248 5.28 15.76 1.68
N TYR A 249 4.18 15.15 1.18
CA TYR A 249 3.67 15.43 -0.15
C TYR A 249 3.12 16.85 -0.26
N PHE A 250 2.44 17.34 0.80
CA PHE A 250 1.98 18.72 0.86
C PHE A 250 3.11 19.63 1.32
N GLU A 251 3.47 20.58 0.48
CA GLU A 251 4.50 21.57 0.79
C GLU A 251 4.13 22.39 2.03
N ASN A 252 5.15 22.73 2.84
CA ASN A 252 5.01 23.67 3.94
C ASN A 252 4.42 24.99 3.42
N GLY A 253 3.39 25.49 4.12
CA GLY A 253 2.70 26.71 3.72
C GLY A 253 1.58 26.51 2.70
N SER A 254 1.39 25.32 2.14
CA SER A 254 0.22 25.02 1.32
C SER A 254 -1.09 25.09 2.13
N PRO A 255 -2.24 25.38 1.49
CA PRO A 255 -3.52 25.48 2.22
C PRO A 255 -3.85 24.22 3.04
N VAL A 256 -3.61 23.04 2.47
CA VAL A 256 -3.87 21.75 3.14
C VAL A 256 -2.95 21.57 4.36
N TYR A 257 -1.64 21.77 4.17
CA TYR A 257 -0.65 21.69 5.27
C TYR A 257 -0.99 22.66 6.40
N ASN A 258 -1.26 23.94 6.07
CA ASN A 258 -1.59 24.95 7.07
C ASN A 258 -2.91 24.66 7.79
N SER A 259 -3.88 24.02 7.13
CA SER A 259 -5.12 23.60 7.78
C SER A 259 -4.86 22.53 8.83
N ALA A 260 -4.10 21.48 8.49
CA ALA A 260 -3.72 20.43 9.42
C ALA A 260 -2.82 20.98 10.56
N LEU A 261 -1.89 21.87 10.25
CA LEU A 261 -1.04 22.53 11.25
C LEU A 261 -1.88 23.26 12.31
N ARG A 262 -2.88 24.04 11.89
CA ARG A 262 -3.80 24.73 12.84
C ARG A 262 -4.54 23.74 13.75
N LEU A 263 -5.01 22.60 13.23
CA LEU A 263 -5.66 21.57 14.06
C LEU A 263 -4.69 20.95 15.06
N SER A 264 -3.39 20.91 14.76
CA SER A 264 -2.36 20.37 15.65
C SER A 264 -1.98 21.34 16.79
N GLU A 265 -2.27 22.64 16.66
CA GLU A 265 -1.91 23.66 17.66
C GLU A 265 -2.62 23.44 19.01
N ASP A 266 -3.82 22.84 18.98
CA ASP A 266 -4.56 22.45 20.21
C ASP A 266 -3.94 21.25 20.93
N TYR A 267 -2.98 20.55 20.30
CA TYR A 267 -2.35 19.33 20.79
C TYR A 267 -0.80 19.43 20.78
N PRO A 268 -0.20 20.39 21.50
CA PRO A 268 1.24 20.73 21.39
C PRO A 268 2.20 19.60 21.81
N ASN A 269 1.69 18.57 22.50
CA ASN A 269 2.50 17.40 22.89
C ASN A 269 2.57 16.32 21.81
N ILE A 270 1.87 16.48 20.68
CA ILE A 270 1.89 15.57 19.55
C ILE A 270 2.73 16.20 18.43
N SER A 271 3.77 15.50 18.02
CA SER A 271 4.66 16.01 16.95
C SER A 271 3.91 16.15 15.62
N PHE A 272 4.11 17.26 14.94
CA PHE A 272 3.53 17.49 13.62
C PHE A 272 4.62 17.54 12.54
N PRO A 273 4.44 16.83 11.40
CA PRO A 273 3.32 15.96 11.05
C PRO A 273 3.46 14.49 11.52
N ASP A 274 4.59 14.07 12.09
CA ASP A 274 4.93 12.65 12.38
C ASP A 274 3.92 11.97 13.33
N GLY A 275 3.34 12.72 14.26
CA GLY A 275 2.32 12.23 15.20
C GLY A 275 0.89 12.17 14.62
N TRP A 276 0.70 12.57 13.35
CA TRP A 276 -0.61 12.64 12.73
C TRP A 276 -1.13 11.25 12.35
N LYS A 277 -2.17 10.76 13.05
CA LYS A 277 -2.88 9.50 12.78
C LYS A 277 -4.17 9.70 12.01
N ALA A 278 -4.80 10.86 12.18
CA ALA A 278 -6.12 11.21 11.66
C ALA A 278 -6.16 11.28 10.12
N ASN A 279 -7.37 11.39 9.55
CA ASN A 279 -7.53 11.86 8.18
C ASN A 279 -7.25 13.38 8.10
N ILE A 280 -7.41 13.97 6.93
CA ILE A 280 -7.06 15.39 6.74
C ILE A 280 -7.99 16.36 7.48
N ASN A 281 -9.18 15.91 7.87
CA ASN A 281 -10.13 16.66 8.69
C ASN A 281 -9.84 16.58 10.21
N GLY A 282 -8.82 15.81 10.60
CA GLY A 282 -8.47 15.61 12.02
C GLY A 282 -9.34 14.59 12.73
N VAL A 283 -9.93 13.63 12.03
CA VAL A 283 -10.72 12.53 12.59
C VAL A 283 -9.92 11.23 12.53
N ASP A 284 -9.85 10.51 13.63
CA ASP A 284 -9.24 9.18 13.69
C ASP A 284 -10.18 8.16 13.04
N LEU A 285 -9.83 7.71 11.83
CA LEU A 285 -10.70 6.83 11.04
C LEU A 285 -10.98 5.49 11.71
N ASN A 286 -10.05 4.98 12.54
CA ASN A 286 -10.25 3.73 13.27
C ASN A 286 -11.00 3.92 14.62
N LEU A 287 -11.59 5.10 14.82
CA LEU A 287 -12.56 5.45 15.87
C LEU A 287 -13.88 5.97 15.28
N ASN A 288 -14.09 5.79 13.97
CA ASN A 288 -15.23 6.36 13.26
C ASN A 288 -16.26 5.31 12.79
N TYR A 289 -16.13 4.04 13.22
CA TYR A 289 -17.10 2.97 12.94
C TYR A 289 -18.17 2.82 14.03
N PRO A 290 -19.37 2.27 13.71
CA PRO A 290 -20.52 2.28 14.63
C PRO A 290 -20.39 1.41 15.90
N ALA A 291 -19.38 0.54 16.04
CA ALA A 291 -19.24 -0.39 17.17
C ALA A 291 -18.88 0.32 18.48
N GLY A 292 -19.88 0.65 19.29
CA GLY A 292 -19.67 1.36 20.55
C GLY A 292 -19.10 2.77 20.37
N TRP A 293 -19.52 3.48 19.34
CA TRP A 293 -18.98 4.81 19.00
C TRP A 293 -19.22 5.84 20.13
N GLU A 294 -20.39 5.83 20.76
CA GLU A 294 -20.68 6.71 21.90
C GLU A 294 -19.73 6.44 23.06
N GLN A 295 -19.40 5.17 23.32
CA GLN A 295 -18.46 4.78 24.36
C GLN A 295 -17.04 5.25 24.01
N ALA A 296 -16.61 5.09 22.74
CA ALA A 296 -15.33 5.63 22.27
C ALA A 296 -15.27 7.15 22.48
N ARG A 297 -16.34 7.86 22.13
CA ARG A 297 -16.46 9.31 22.30
C ARG A 297 -16.31 9.73 23.77
N GLU A 298 -17.00 9.09 24.67
CA GLU A 298 -16.90 9.39 26.12
C GLU A 298 -15.47 9.21 26.62
N ILE A 299 -14.82 8.08 26.27
CA ILE A 299 -13.45 7.78 26.68
C ILE A 299 -12.47 8.82 26.10
N LYS A 300 -12.56 9.11 24.79
CA LYS A 300 -11.61 10.02 24.12
C LYS A 300 -11.81 11.47 24.57
N PHE A 301 -13.03 11.90 24.79
CA PHE A 301 -13.32 13.24 25.31
C PHE A 301 -12.78 13.41 26.73
N ALA A 302 -12.92 12.39 27.59
CA ALA A 302 -12.32 12.40 28.94
C ALA A 302 -10.77 12.43 28.91
N GLN A 303 -10.15 11.93 27.82
CA GLN A 303 -8.70 12.01 27.59
C GLN A 303 -8.26 13.34 26.96
N GLY A 304 -9.18 14.26 26.62
CA GLY A 304 -8.90 15.57 26.05
C GLY A 304 -9.00 15.65 24.53
N PHE A 305 -9.43 14.58 23.83
CA PHE A 305 -9.59 14.53 22.38
C PHE A 305 -11.04 14.82 21.98
N SER A 306 -11.51 16.03 22.25
CA SER A 306 -12.93 16.44 22.05
C SER A 306 -13.17 17.28 20.79
N SER A 307 -12.11 17.61 20.05
CA SER A 307 -12.14 18.39 18.80
C SER A 307 -11.24 17.77 17.75
N PRO A 308 -11.42 18.12 16.45
CA PRO A 308 -10.52 17.67 15.39
C PRO A 308 -9.05 17.92 15.72
N GLY A 309 -8.21 16.93 15.46
CA GLY A 309 -6.80 17.00 15.82
C GLY A 309 -5.99 15.87 15.20
N PRO A 310 -4.70 15.76 15.56
CA PRO A 310 -3.81 14.81 14.94
C PRO A 310 -4.16 13.33 15.20
N ARG A 311 -4.96 13.04 16.25
CA ARG A 311 -5.35 11.67 16.61
C ARG A 311 -6.49 11.63 17.61
N ASP A 312 -7.10 10.47 17.77
CA ASP A 312 -8.04 10.12 18.84
C ASP A 312 -9.39 10.89 18.85
N PHE A 313 -9.63 11.81 17.91
CA PHE A 313 -10.96 12.42 17.75
C PHE A 313 -11.85 11.51 16.91
N VAL A 314 -13.01 11.15 17.46
CA VAL A 314 -13.91 10.14 16.89
C VAL A 314 -14.79 10.65 15.73
N GLY A 315 -14.73 11.95 15.45
CA GLY A 315 -15.63 12.63 14.49
C GLY A 315 -16.96 13.07 15.11
N PRO A 316 -17.81 13.79 14.36
CA PRO A 316 -19.10 14.28 14.82
C PRO A 316 -20.18 13.18 14.92
N ALA A 317 -20.04 12.10 14.15
CA ALA A 317 -20.94 10.94 14.12
C ALA A 317 -20.18 9.71 13.60
N PRO A 318 -20.68 8.48 13.83
CA PRO A 318 -20.09 7.30 13.20
C PRO A 318 -20.24 7.40 11.68
N LEU A 319 -19.18 6.99 10.96
CA LEU A 319 -19.06 7.07 9.50
C LEU A 319 -19.26 8.48 8.95
N SER A 320 -18.83 9.49 9.68
CA SER A 320 -18.84 10.89 9.23
C SER A 320 -17.82 11.19 8.14
N GLU A 321 -16.75 10.42 8.08
CA GLU A 321 -15.67 10.65 7.12
C GLU A 321 -15.86 9.80 5.86
N THR A 322 -15.51 10.37 4.71
CA THR A 322 -15.73 9.72 3.41
C THR A 322 -14.98 8.40 3.29
N GLU A 323 -13.78 8.30 3.87
CA GLU A 323 -12.93 7.11 3.84
C GLU A 323 -13.54 5.95 4.66
N SER A 324 -13.96 6.21 5.90
CA SER A 324 -14.59 5.20 6.76
C SER A 324 -15.95 4.78 6.22
N ALA A 325 -16.74 5.71 5.70
CA ALA A 325 -18.03 5.46 5.08
C ALA A 325 -17.87 4.60 3.80
N ALA A 326 -16.88 4.91 2.96
CA ALA A 326 -16.60 4.15 1.74
C ALA A 326 -16.19 2.70 2.04
N LEU A 327 -15.28 2.49 3.01
CA LEU A 327 -14.88 1.14 3.40
C LEU A 327 -16.02 0.36 4.06
N ALA A 328 -16.83 1.01 4.88
CA ALA A 328 -18.00 0.39 5.49
C ALA A 328 -19.04 -0.03 4.45
N GLU A 329 -19.35 0.83 3.49
CA GLU A 329 -20.29 0.52 2.41
C GLU A 329 -19.76 -0.60 1.51
N PHE A 330 -18.46 -0.59 1.19
CA PHE A 330 -17.81 -1.66 0.46
C PHE A 330 -17.91 -3.00 1.21
N THR A 331 -17.69 -2.97 2.53
CA THR A 331 -17.80 -4.17 3.37
C THR A 331 -19.23 -4.73 3.39
N ARG A 332 -20.26 -3.87 3.47
CA ARG A 332 -21.67 -4.27 3.45
C ARG A 332 -22.10 -4.91 2.13
N ARG A 333 -21.51 -4.50 1.01
CA ARG A 333 -21.83 -5.02 -0.34
C ARG A 333 -21.20 -6.38 -0.65
N ASN A 334 -20.25 -6.85 0.19
CA ASN A 334 -19.52 -8.09 -0.02
C ASN A 334 -19.80 -9.10 1.11
N ASN A 335 -19.41 -10.34 0.91
CA ASN A 335 -19.66 -11.42 1.85
C ASN A 335 -18.35 -11.90 2.52
N PHE A 336 -17.55 -10.95 3.05
CA PHE A 336 -16.26 -11.28 3.64
C PHE A 336 -16.40 -12.30 4.78
N LYS A 337 -15.63 -13.37 4.70
CA LYS A 337 -15.55 -14.42 5.72
C LYS A 337 -14.59 -14.05 6.84
N LEU A 338 -13.54 -13.31 6.48
CA LEU A 338 -12.49 -12.87 7.39
C LEU A 338 -11.90 -11.55 6.92
N THR A 339 -11.53 -10.68 7.87
CA THR A 339 -10.83 -9.42 7.56
C THR A 339 -9.55 -9.27 8.37
N LEU A 340 -8.51 -8.68 7.74
CA LEU A 340 -7.27 -8.24 8.39
C LEU A 340 -7.13 -6.73 8.22
N SER A 341 -6.97 -6.00 9.33
CA SER A 341 -6.68 -4.56 9.34
C SER A 341 -5.27 -4.33 9.85
N TYR A 342 -4.42 -3.80 8.97
CA TYR A 342 -3.00 -3.61 9.24
C TYR A 342 -2.73 -2.25 9.86
N HIS A 343 -2.10 -2.29 11.02
CA HIS A 343 -1.69 -1.17 11.85
C HIS A 343 -0.22 -1.32 12.27
N THR A 344 0.30 -0.37 12.98
CA THR A 344 1.54 -0.38 13.74
C THR A 344 1.32 0.25 15.10
N GLN A 345 1.89 -0.25 16.18
CA GLN A 345 3.03 -1.12 16.32
C GLN A 345 2.87 -2.04 17.56
N GLY A 346 3.72 -3.07 17.69
CA GLY A 346 3.75 -3.90 18.90
C GLY A 346 3.96 -5.39 18.64
N LYS A 347 3.87 -5.86 17.37
CA LYS A 347 3.84 -7.28 17.00
C LYS A 347 2.72 -8.04 17.72
N VAL A 348 1.51 -7.48 17.68
CA VAL A 348 0.30 -7.96 18.36
C VAL A 348 -0.81 -8.22 17.35
N ILE A 349 -1.65 -9.20 17.64
CA ILE A 349 -2.89 -9.51 16.91
C ILE A 349 -4.05 -9.35 17.87
N PHE A 350 -4.94 -8.39 17.61
CA PHE A 350 -6.21 -8.24 18.34
C PHE A 350 -7.30 -8.98 17.58
N TRP A 351 -8.07 -9.87 18.27
CA TRP A 351 -8.95 -10.84 17.62
C TRP A 351 -10.41 -10.84 18.07
N LYS A 352 -10.75 -10.16 19.17
CA LYS A 352 -12.06 -10.20 19.81
C LYS A 352 -12.60 -8.77 19.97
N TYR A 353 -13.91 -8.65 20.06
CA TYR A 353 -14.60 -7.40 20.42
C TYR A 353 -15.60 -7.65 21.54
N LEU A 354 -15.36 -7.09 22.71
CA LEU A 354 -16.18 -7.29 23.92
C LEU A 354 -16.51 -8.79 24.13
N ASP A 355 -17.80 -9.11 24.23
CA ASP A 355 -18.28 -10.50 24.39
C ASP A 355 -18.49 -11.22 23.04
N PHE A 356 -18.27 -10.54 21.90
CA PHE A 356 -18.34 -11.16 20.58
C PHE A 356 -17.08 -11.96 20.29
N GLU A 357 -17.25 -13.28 20.24
CA GLU A 357 -16.21 -14.26 19.93
C GLU A 357 -16.70 -15.13 18.78
N PRO A 358 -16.48 -14.70 17.52
CA PRO A 358 -16.93 -15.47 16.37
C PRO A 358 -16.34 -16.88 16.36
N ALA A 359 -17.12 -17.86 15.87
CA ALA A 359 -16.68 -19.25 15.77
C ALA A 359 -15.36 -19.35 15.01
N GLY A 360 -14.37 -20.07 15.57
CA GLY A 360 -13.06 -20.27 15.00
C GLY A 360 -12.09 -19.07 15.12
N SER A 361 -12.54 -17.91 15.63
CA SER A 361 -11.68 -16.70 15.67
C SER A 361 -10.47 -16.87 16.59
N LEU A 362 -10.61 -17.53 17.75
CA LEU A 362 -9.48 -17.79 18.64
C LEU A 362 -8.50 -18.78 18.00
N GLU A 363 -9.00 -19.92 17.50
CA GLU A 363 -8.15 -20.95 16.89
C GLU A 363 -7.36 -20.40 15.68
N ILE A 364 -8.03 -19.64 14.82
CA ILE A 364 -7.36 -18.97 13.69
C ILE A 364 -6.34 -17.97 14.21
N GLY A 365 -6.70 -17.14 15.20
CA GLY A 365 -5.80 -16.17 15.80
C GLY A 365 -4.52 -16.80 16.37
N GLU A 366 -4.63 -17.92 17.08
CA GLU A 366 -3.47 -18.69 17.60
C GLU A 366 -2.56 -19.18 16.45
N LYS A 367 -3.14 -19.68 15.36
CA LYS A 367 -2.38 -20.06 14.17
C LYS A 367 -1.68 -18.89 13.52
N LEU A 368 -2.36 -17.73 13.40
CA LEU A 368 -1.77 -16.49 12.85
C LEU A 368 -0.61 -16.01 13.73
N ALA A 369 -0.77 -16.05 15.05
CA ALA A 369 0.27 -15.70 16.00
C ALA A 369 1.49 -16.64 15.86
N ALA A 370 1.26 -17.95 15.72
CA ALA A 370 2.32 -18.93 15.59
C ALA A 370 3.18 -18.73 14.32
N VAL A 371 2.57 -18.36 13.19
CA VAL A 371 3.33 -18.18 11.92
C VAL A 371 3.98 -16.84 11.79
N SER A 372 3.48 -15.80 12.46
CA SER A 372 4.03 -14.44 12.43
C SER A 372 5.02 -14.15 13.56
N GLY A 373 4.96 -14.94 14.64
CA GLY A 373 5.69 -14.65 15.87
C GLY A 373 5.12 -13.46 16.66
N TYR A 374 3.85 -13.07 16.38
CA TYR A 374 3.15 -11.99 17.10
C TYR A 374 2.39 -12.57 18.29
N SER A 375 2.16 -11.74 19.33
CA SER A 375 1.27 -12.12 20.43
C SER A 375 -0.21 -12.02 20.02
N LEU A 376 -1.03 -12.91 20.53
CA LEU A 376 -2.49 -12.83 20.41
C LEU A 376 -3.06 -12.22 21.67
N GLU A 377 -3.74 -11.07 21.57
CA GLU A 377 -4.17 -10.30 22.74
C GLU A 377 -5.61 -9.78 22.58
N LEU A 378 -6.18 -9.36 23.70
CA LEU A 378 -7.43 -8.60 23.72
C LEU A 378 -7.13 -7.11 23.56
N THR A 379 -7.97 -6.39 22.82
CA THR A 379 -7.85 -4.94 22.69
C THR A 379 -8.01 -4.28 24.05
N PRO A 380 -7.12 -3.36 24.46
CA PRO A 380 -7.27 -2.62 25.70
C PRO A 380 -8.61 -1.88 25.77
N SER A 381 -9.26 -1.85 26.94
CA SER A 381 -10.58 -1.23 27.12
C SER A 381 -10.64 0.27 26.76
N SER A 382 -9.50 0.98 26.83
CA SER A 382 -9.38 2.38 26.45
C SER A 382 -9.37 2.65 24.94
N SER A 383 -9.20 1.59 24.12
CA SER A 383 -9.10 1.67 22.65
C SER A 383 -9.88 0.57 21.92
N GLY A 384 -10.73 -0.16 22.64
CA GLY A 384 -11.46 -1.31 22.13
C GLY A 384 -12.88 -0.96 21.64
N TYR A 385 -13.07 0.22 21.03
CA TYR A 385 -14.36 0.66 20.51
C TYR A 385 -14.18 1.42 19.20
N ALA A 386 -15.21 1.38 18.37
CA ALA A 386 -15.37 2.13 17.13
C ALA A 386 -14.28 1.86 16.05
N GLY A 387 -13.48 0.79 16.19
CA GLY A 387 -12.55 0.35 15.17
C GLY A 387 -13.24 -0.46 14.09
N TYR A 388 -12.59 -0.55 12.91
CA TYR A 388 -13.09 -1.33 11.78
C TYR A 388 -13.26 -2.82 12.14
N LYS A 389 -12.26 -3.43 12.78
CA LYS A 389 -12.34 -4.82 13.26
C LYS A 389 -13.52 -5.02 14.23
N ASP A 390 -13.69 -4.11 15.17
CA ASP A 390 -14.73 -4.19 16.20
C ASP A 390 -16.12 -4.15 15.56
N TRP A 391 -16.33 -3.23 14.63
CA TRP A 391 -17.55 -3.12 13.85
C TRP A 391 -17.80 -4.36 12.98
N PHE A 392 -16.77 -4.87 12.27
CA PHE A 392 -16.92 -6.08 11.46
C PHE A 392 -17.33 -7.29 12.31
N ILE A 393 -16.70 -7.48 13.47
CA ILE A 393 -17.06 -8.57 14.40
C ILE A 393 -18.49 -8.39 14.91
N GLN A 394 -18.87 -7.19 15.35
CA GLN A 394 -20.20 -6.92 15.88
C GLN A 394 -21.30 -7.14 14.84
N GLU A 395 -21.11 -6.67 13.62
CA GLU A 395 -22.13 -6.67 12.57
C GLU A 395 -22.36 -8.06 11.98
N TRP A 396 -21.30 -8.83 11.73
CA TRP A 396 -21.40 -10.13 11.05
C TRP A 396 -21.10 -11.33 11.92
N ASN A 397 -20.62 -11.16 13.11
CA ASN A 397 -20.13 -12.24 14.00
C ASN A 397 -19.17 -13.18 13.25
N ARG A 398 -18.18 -12.58 12.56
CA ARG A 398 -17.15 -13.28 11.77
C ARG A 398 -15.75 -12.84 12.22
N PRO A 399 -14.72 -13.71 12.02
CA PRO A 399 -13.34 -13.39 12.40
C PRO A 399 -12.83 -12.11 11.74
N GLY A 400 -12.43 -11.15 12.55
CA GLY A 400 -11.76 -9.92 12.17
C GLY A 400 -10.54 -9.71 13.07
N TYR A 401 -9.42 -9.29 12.48
CA TYR A 401 -8.17 -9.11 13.21
C TYR A 401 -7.58 -7.73 12.93
N THR A 402 -7.06 -7.09 13.98
CA THR A 402 -6.13 -5.98 13.87
C THR A 402 -4.72 -6.50 14.04
N ILE A 403 -3.86 -6.23 13.08
CA ILE A 403 -2.47 -6.70 13.05
C ILE A 403 -1.55 -5.50 13.29
N GLU A 404 -0.95 -5.43 14.47
CA GLU A 404 -0.02 -4.36 14.88
C GLU A 404 1.41 -4.73 14.51
N CYS A 405 1.87 -4.28 13.35
CA CYS A 405 3.16 -4.65 12.77
C CYS A 405 4.33 -3.87 13.37
N GLY A 406 5.51 -4.50 13.41
CA GLY A 406 6.77 -3.84 13.75
C GLY A 406 6.87 -3.38 15.21
N LEU A 407 7.94 -2.67 15.53
CA LEU A 407 8.25 -2.22 16.90
C LEU A 407 8.82 -0.79 16.87
N GLY A 408 8.54 -0.02 17.92
CA GLY A 408 9.15 1.32 18.12
C GLY A 408 8.11 2.43 18.19
N VAL A 409 8.35 3.54 17.51
CA VAL A 409 7.51 4.73 17.51
C VAL A 409 7.10 5.06 16.07
N ASN A 410 5.81 5.36 15.86
CA ASN A 410 5.29 5.74 14.55
C ASN A 410 5.69 7.18 14.16
N PRO A 411 6.02 7.43 12.88
CA PRO A 411 6.12 6.47 11.78
C PRO A 411 7.30 5.52 11.96
N LEU A 412 7.08 4.21 11.72
CA LEU A 412 8.17 3.24 11.77
C LEU A 412 9.19 3.49 10.65
N SER A 413 10.48 3.24 10.97
CA SER A 413 11.54 3.31 9.96
C SER A 413 11.28 2.35 8.80
N VAL A 414 11.47 2.82 7.56
CA VAL A 414 11.41 1.99 6.34
C VAL A 414 12.31 0.77 6.38
N SER A 415 13.39 0.80 7.16
CA SER A 415 14.30 -0.33 7.36
C SER A 415 13.65 -1.54 8.04
N GLN A 416 12.49 -1.38 8.67
CA GLN A 416 11.71 -2.50 9.23
C GLN A 416 10.86 -3.24 8.19
N PHE A 417 10.70 -2.70 6.98
CA PHE A 417 9.78 -3.22 5.98
C PHE A 417 9.99 -4.70 5.70
N ASP A 418 11.22 -5.13 5.41
CA ASP A 418 11.49 -6.53 5.07
C ASP A 418 11.18 -7.48 6.24
N SER A 419 11.49 -7.08 7.48
CA SER A 419 11.13 -7.87 8.67
C SER A 419 9.61 -7.95 8.83
N ILE A 420 8.91 -6.81 8.75
CA ILE A 420 7.45 -6.77 8.84
C ILE A 420 6.81 -7.63 7.75
N TYR A 421 7.30 -7.50 6.52
CA TYR A 421 6.76 -8.28 5.40
C TYR A 421 6.96 -9.79 5.61
N ASN A 422 8.14 -10.20 6.03
CA ASN A 422 8.46 -11.62 6.27
C ASN A 422 7.62 -12.24 7.40
N ASP A 423 7.35 -11.48 8.46
CA ASP A 423 6.45 -11.92 9.54
C ASP A 423 5.01 -12.11 9.03
N ASN A 424 4.55 -11.26 8.08
CA ASN A 424 3.15 -11.17 7.68
C ASN A 424 2.79 -11.91 6.38
N GLU A 425 3.73 -12.24 5.51
CA GLU A 425 3.45 -13.02 4.29
C GLU A 425 2.79 -14.37 4.61
N PRO A 426 3.32 -15.20 5.54
CA PRO A 426 2.66 -16.44 5.92
C PRO A 426 1.33 -16.20 6.65
N LEU A 427 1.21 -15.15 7.46
CA LEU A 427 -0.03 -14.80 8.16
C LEU A 427 -1.16 -14.52 7.16
N MET A 428 -0.93 -13.67 6.16
CA MET A 428 -1.94 -13.30 5.14
C MET A 428 -2.42 -14.52 4.34
N SER A 429 -1.50 -15.41 3.97
CA SER A 429 -1.84 -16.62 3.22
C SER A 429 -2.61 -17.62 4.07
N LEU A 430 -2.20 -17.82 5.31
CA LEU A 430 -2.87 -18.70 6.27
C LEU A 430 -4.28 -18.19 6.59
N ALA A 431 -4.46 -16.90 6.83
CA ALA A 431 -5.76 -16.29 7.12
C ALA A 431 -6.78 -16.55 6.00
N ALA A 432 -6.36 -16.38 4.74
CA ALA A 432 -7.21 -16.67 3.59
C ALA A 432 -7.55 -18.17 3.49
N PHE A 433 -6.58 -19.05 3.76
CA PHE A 433 -6.81 -20.48 3.72
C PHE A 433 -7.73 -20.95 4.86
N GLU A 434 -7.55 -20.47 6.09
CA GLU A 434 -8.44 -20.78 7.20
C GLU A 434 -9.87 -20.24 6.97
N ALA A 435 -10.02 -19.08 6.33
CA ALA A 435 -11.32 -18.54 5.95
C ALA A 435 -12.13 -19.49 5.04
N THR A 436 -11.50 -20.40 4.30
CA THR A 436 -12.20 -21.41 3.48
C THR A 436 -12.90 -22.49 4.29
N ARG A 437 -12.66 -22.52 5.60
CA ARG A 437 -13.23 -23.52 6.54
C ARG A 437 -14.35 -22.95 7.41
N LEU A 438 -14.64 -21.63 7.24
CA LEU A 438 -15.72 -20.89 7.94
C LEU A 438 -17.09 -21.02 7.17
#